data_8df295d540607fa01587d4455f8793f5
#
_entry.id   8df295d540607fa01587d4455f8793f5
#
_cell.length_a   1.000
_cell.length_b   1.000
_cell.length_c   1.000
_cell.angle_alpha   90.00
_cell.angle_beta   90.00
_cell.angle_gamma   90.00
#
_symmetry.space_group_name_H-M   'P 1'
#
loop_
_entity.id
_entity.type
_entity.pdbx_description
1 polymer ?
#
loop_
_entity_poly.entity_id
_entity_poly.type
_entity_poly.pdbx_seq_one_letter_code
_entity_poly.pdbx_strand_id
1 'polypeptide(L)'
;MQETIIIGGGPAGLTAAVYLARFHRQVLVIDEHSSRARWIPKSHNILGFPNGIGGETLLSQLRTHAEQYGATIHQGRVDNITPDENGFAVQLGKNTRLTRYVLLATGIQDHLPLLPGVEDAVLRGLLRLCPICDAYEATDKRIAVIGDGMQGEREAQFMRTYSSSVALLHLGTEHDPGRRDRVEAHGIELIETDLGCLSIEAEGLRLCLAPGREREFDVFYAALGCSPKSGLATALGAACDENGQLIVSSHCETSIPGLYAIGDVVRGLNQVVVAAGEAAIAATHIHNKLRNRGHARASQ
;
A
#
# COMPACT_ATOMS: atom_id res chain seq x y z
N MET A 1 -0.44 -13.88 -27.36
CA MET A 1 -0.77 -14.17 -25.96
C MET A 1 0.41 -13.75 -25.11
N GLN A 2 0.23 -12.90 -24.08
CA GLN A 2 1.29 -12.49 -23.16
C GLN A 2 1.74 -13.68 -22.29
N GLU A 3 3.01 -13.70 -21.86
CA GLU A 3 3.43 -14.68 -20.87
C GLU A 3 2.94 -14.30 -19.46
N THR A 4 3.04 -13.01 -19.13
CA THR A 4 2.58 -12.48 -17.84
C THR A 4 1.97 -11.09 -18.01
N ILE A 5 0.79 -10.88 -17.43
CA ILE A 5 0.20 -9.55 -17.21
C ILE A 5 0.32 -9.20 -15.73
N ILE A 6 0.90 -8.04 -15.44
CA ILE A 6 0.99 -7.45 -14.10
C ILE A 6 -0.07 -6.36 -14.00
N ILE A 7 -0.87 -6.38 -12.94
CA ILE A 7 -1.93 -5.40 -12.70
C ILE A 7 -1.53 -4.52 -11.52
N GLY A 8 -1.21 -3.26 -11.82
CA GLY A 8 -0.71 -2.24 -10.90
C GLY A 8 0.74 -1.86 -11.16
N GLY A 9 0.97 -0.57 -11.41
CA GLY A 9 2.28 0.04 -11.66
C GLY A 9 2.89 0.70 -10.43
N GLY A 10 2.64 0.14 -9.24
CA GLY A 10 3.32 0.51 -8.00
C GLY A 10 4.71 -0.13 -7.88
N PRO A 11 5.42 0.09 -6.75
CA PRO A 11 6.76 -0.47 -6.53
C PRO A 11 6.82 -1.99 -6.69
N ALA A 12 5.80 -2.72 -6.21
CA ALA A 12 5.69 -4.17 -6.38
C ALA A 12 5.66 -4.58 -7.86
N GLY A 13 4.69 -4.04 -8.62
CA GLY A 13 4.46 -4.44 -10.01
C GLY A 13 5.60 -4.04 -10.92
N LEU A 14 6.15 -2.82 -10.76
CA LEU A 14 7.30 -2.37 -11.56
C LEU A 14 8.56 -3.17 -11.25
N THR A 15 8.81 -3.54 -9.97
CA THR A 15 9.92 -4.42 -9.62
C THR A 15 9.75 -5.80 -10.26
N ALA A 16 8.55 -6.40 -10.20
CA ALA A 16 8.29 -7.68 -10.86
C ALA A 16 8.48 -7.59 -12.39
N ALA A 17 8.09 -6.47 -13.00
CA ALA A 17 8.30 -6.23 -14.42
C ALA A 17 9.79 -6.19 -14.78
N VAL A 18 10.63 -5.53 -13.97
CA VAL A 18 12.09 -5.53 -14.13
C VAL A 18 12.64 -6.96 -14.12
N TYR A 19 12.27 -7.76 -13.10
CA TYR A 19 12.75 -9.14 -12.97
C TYR A 19 12.34 -10.01 -14.17
N LEU A 20 11.05 -10.01 -14.54
CA LEU A 20 10.55 -10.79 -15.65
C LEU A 20 11.18 -10.38 -17.00
N ALA A 21 11.27 -9.07 -17.25
CA ALA A 21 11.90 -8.56 -18.47
C ALA A 21 13.40 -8.96 -18.57
N ARG A 22 14.12 -8.89 -17.45
CA ARG A 22 15.52 -9.36 -17.37
C ARG A 22 15.67 -10.88 -17.54
N PHE A 23 14.63 -11.65 -17.26
CA PHE A 23 14.54 -13.07 -17.61
C PHE A 23 14.13 -13.31 -19.07
N HIS A 24 14.08 -12.27 -19.90
CA HIS A 24 13.61 -12.30 -21.30
C HIS A 24 12.17 -12.81 -21.44
N ARG A 25 11.30 -12.46 -20.47
CA ARG A 25 9.88 -12.79 -20.54
C ARG A 25 9.07 -11.64 -21.13
N GLN A 26 8.03 -11.99 -21.90
CA GLN A 26 7.07 -11.01 -22.40
C GLN A 26 6.15 -10.58 -21.26
N VAL A 27 6.31 -9.34 -20.80
CA VAL A 27 5.55 -8.78 -19.69
C VAL A 27 4.82 -7.51 -20.10
N LEU A 28 3.55 -7.45 -19.73
CA LEU A 28 2.69 -6.26 -19.87
C LEU A 28 2.28 -5.82 -18.46
N VAL A 29 2.59 -4.59 -18.10
CA VAL A 29 2.05 -3.93 -16.90
C VAL A 29 0.84 -3.11 -17.29
N ILE A 30 -0.28 -3.27 -16.59
CA ILE A 30 -1.46 -2.42 -16.73
C ILE A 30 -1.54 -1.57 -15.49
N ASP A 31 -1.45 -0.24 -15.65
CA ASP A 31 -1.35 0.73 -14.57
C ASP A 31 -2.38 1.85 -14.70
N GLU A 32 -3.25 2.00 -13.70
CA GLU A 32 -4.24 3.09 -13.68
C GLU A 32 -3.68 4.40 -13.08
N HIS A 33 -2.38 4.48 -12.79
CA HIS A 33 -1.71 5.62 -12.16
C HIS A 33 -2.24 6.00 -10.76
N SER A 34 -2.79 5.04 -10.01
CA SER A 34 -3.33 5.25 -8.66
C SER A 34 -2.47 4.62 -7.55
N SER A 35 -1.17 4.48 -7.78
CA SER A 35 -0.26 3.90 -6.79
C SER A 35 -0.24 4.71 -5.50
N ARG A 36 -0.39 4.02 -4.34
CA ARG A 36 -0.23 4.60 -3.01
C ARG A 36 1.11 5.32 -2.82
N ALA A 37 2.17 4.82 -3.46
CA ALA A 37 3.49 5.44 -3.37
C ALA A 37 3.54 6.89 -3.89
N ARG A 38 2.59 7.34 -4.70
CA ARG A 38 2.48 8.75 -5.15
C ARG A 38 2.27 9.72 -3.98
N TRP A 39 1.63 9.25 -2.90
CA TRP A 39 1.35 10.02 -1.70
C TRP A 39 2.56 10.18 -0.77
N ILE A 40 3.71 9.55 -1.06
CA ILE A 40 4.92 9.64 -0.26
C ILE A 40 5.64 10.95 -0.58
N PRO A 41 5.63 11.96 0.31
CA PRO A 41 6.38 13.21 0.07
C PRO A 41 7.88 12.92 -0.02
N LYS A 42 8.39 12.17 0.95
CA LYS A 42 9.75 11.68 1.03
C LYS A 42 9.85 10.47 1.95
N SER A 43 10.45 9.39 1.49
CA SER A 43 10.73 8.21 2.30
C SER A 43 12.23 8.09 2.55
N HIS A 44 12.61 7.83 3.81
CA HIS A 44 14.00 7.64 4.23
C HIS A 44 14.32 6.19 4.57
N ASN A 45 13.34 5.29 4.54
CA ASN A 45 13.52 3.88 4.86
C ASN A 45 13.69 2.98 3.62
N ILE A 46 13.90 3.56 2.44
CA ILE A 46 14.18 2.82 1.21
C ILE A 46 15.69 2.73 1.04
N LEU A 47 16.20 1.50 0.98
CA LEU A 47 17.63 1.23 0.86
C LEU A 47 18.22 1.81 -0.42
N GLY A 48 19.41 2.39 -0.33
CA GLY A 48 20.10 3.04 -1.45
C GLY A 48 19.79 4.54 -1.61
N PHE A 49 18.87 5.10 -0.83
CA PHE A 49 18.50 6.52 -0.86
C PHE A 49 18.77 7.21 0.50
N PRO A 50 20.03 7.45 0.88
CA PRO A 50 20.36 7.98 2.21
C PRO A 50 19.78 9.39 2.48
N ASN A 51 19.51 10.15 1.43
CA ASN A 51 18.86 11.46 1.52
C ASN A 51 17.33 11.39 1.36
N GLY A 52 16.76 10.17 1.38
CA GLY A 52 15.36 9.92 1.08
C GLY A 52 15.00 10.07 -0.41
N ILE A 53 13.83 9.61 -0.77
CA ILE A 53 13.28 9.71 -2.13
C ILE A 53 11.79 9.99 -2.08
N GLY A 54 11.31 10.90 -2.91
CA GLY A 54 9.87 11.13 -3.12
C GLY A 54 9.22 10.01 -3.92
N GLY A 55 7.97 9.70 -3.63
CA GLY A 55 7.26 8.59 -4.23
C GLY A 55 7.10 8.71 -5.75
N GLU A 56 6.79 9.88 -6.27
CA GLU A 56 6.71 10.12 -7.72
C GLU A 56 8.07 9.89 -8.41
N THR A 57 9.16 10.35 -7.79
CA THR A 57 10.52 10.12 -8.32
C THR A 57 10.86 8.63 -8.32
N LEU A 58 10.53 7.91 -7.24
CA LEU A 58 10.73 6.47 -7.15
C LEU A 58 9.96 5.73 -8.24
N LEU A 59 8.67 6.04 -8.42
CA LEU A 59 7.83 5.41 -9.45
C LEU A 59 8.34 5.70 -10.85
N SER A 60 8.78 6.93 -11.13
CA SER A 60 9.37 7.30 -12.42
C SER A 60 10.65 6.51 -12.73
N GLN A 61 11.54 6.37 -11.74
CA GLN A 61 12.77 5.58 -11.88
C GLN A 61 12.47 4.09 -12.10
N LEU A 62 11.54 3.51 -11.34
CA LEU A 62 11.14 2.11 -11.49
C LEU A 62 10.49 1.85 -12.86
N ARG A 63 9.68 2.77 -13.36
CA ARG A 63 9.08 2.70 -14.69
C ARG A 63 10.14 2.70 -15.78
N THR A 64 11.04 3.68 -15.75
CA THR A 64 12.18 3.76 -16.69
C THR A 64 13.01 2.49 -16.66
N HIS A 65 13.27 1.96 -15.46
CA HIS A 65 14.05 0.73 -15.27
C HIS A 65 13.35 -0.49 -15.92
N ALA A 66 12.03 -0.64 -15.75
CA ALA A 66 11.27 -1.73 -16.36
C ALA A 66 11.26 -1.62 -17.90
N GLU A 67 11.01 -0.42 -18.44
CA GLU A 67 10.98 -0.15 -19.88
C GLU A 67 12.35 -0.37 -20.54
N GLN A 68 13.44 -0.04 -19.85
CA GLN A 68 14.82 -0.27 -20.33
C GLN A 68 15.10 -1.73 -20.66
N TYR A 69 14.47 -2.67 -19.93
CA TYR A 69 14.59 -4.11 -20.20
C TYR A 69 13.48 -4.68 -21.10
N GLY A 70 12.61 -3.83 -21.65
CA GLY A 70 11.58 -4.22 -22.61
C GLY A 70 10.23 -4.59 -22.02
N ALA A 71 9.96 -4.26 -20.74
CA ALA A 71 8.62 -4.35 -20.21
C ALA A 71 7.71 -3.32 -20.92
N THR A 72 6.52 -3.75 -21.34
CA THR A 72 5.52 -2.84 -21.88
C THR A 72 4.62 -2.35 -20.75
N ILE A 73 4.44 -1.03 -20.65
CA ILE A 73 3.54 -0.44 -19.64
C ILE A 73 2.38 0.24 -20.36
N HIS A 74 1.17 -0.22 -20.06
CA HIS A 74 -0.06 0.29 -20.64
C HIS A 74 -0.86 1.02 -19.55
N GLN A 75 -1.20 2.28 -19.81
CA GLN A 75 -2.08 3.03 -18.94
C GLN A 75 -3.52 2.55 -19.12
N GLY A 76 -4.14 2.11 -18.03
CA GLY A 76 -5.52 1.64 -18.07
C GLY A 76 -5.91 0.90 -16.79
N ARG A 77 -7.20 0.64 -16.68
CA ARG A 77 -7.79 -0.12 -15.59
C ARG A 77 -8.24 -1.48 -16.08
N VAL A 78 -7.97 -2.51 -15.30
CA VAL A 78 -8.52 -3.85 -15.51
C VAL A 78 -9.90 -3.91 -14.84
N ASP A 79 -10.89 -4.28 -15.63
CA ASP A 79 -12.27 -4.39 -15.17
C ASP A 79 -12.60 -5.78 -14.63
N ASN A 80 -12.04 -6.82 -15.27
CA ASN A 80 -12.31 -8.20 -14.92
C ASN A 80 -11.18 -9.14 -15.36
N ILE A 81 -11.12 -10.30 -14.71
CA ILE A 81 -10.25 -11.42 -15.07
C ILE A 81 -11.13 -12.67 -15.09
N THR A 82 -11.03 -13.46 -16.15
CA THR A 82 -11.70 -14.75 -16.26
C THR A 82 -10.70 -15.85 -16.60
N PRO A 83 -10.94 -17.09 -16.15
CA PRO A 83 -10.14 -18.23 -16.58
C PRO A 83 -10.26 -18.43 -18.09
N ASP A 84 -9.18 -18.88 -18.73
CA ASP A 84 -9.07 -19.26 -20.14
C ASP A 84 -8.37 -20.62 -20.25
N GLU A 85 -8.52 -21.33 -21.35
CA GLU A 85 -7.92 -22.67 -21.54
C GLU A 85 -6.42 -22.74 -21.23
N ASN A 86 -5.67 -21.65 -21.50
CA ASN A 86 -4.22 -21.59 -21.33
C ASN A 86 -3.75 -20.60 -20.26
N GLY A 87 -4.67 -20.08 -19.44
CA GLY A 87 -4.37 -19.08 -18.40
C GLY A 87 -5.56 -18.20 -18.09
N PHE A 88 -5.50 -16.92 -18.47
CA PHE A 88 -6.49 -15.93 -18.13
C PHE A 88 -6.79 -14.98 -19.30
N ALA A 89 -8.04 -14.53 -19.37
CA ALA A 89 -8.47 -13.41 -20.18
C ALA A 89 -8.65 -12.19 -19.26
N VAL A 90 -7.87 -11.14 -19.53
CA VAL A 90 -7.86 -9.87 -18.77
C VAL A 90 -8.60 -8.81 -19.58
N GLN A 91 -9.68 -8.26 -19.03
CA GLN A 91 -10.55 -7.29 -19.69
C GLN A 91 -10.18 -5.86 -19.33
N LEU A 92 -10.04 -5.00 -20.34
CA LEU A 92 -9.79 -3.57 -20.27
C LEU A 92 -10.81 -2.84 -21.15
N GLY A 93 -11.89 -2.37 -20.59
CA GLY A 93 -13.01 -1.81 -21.34
C GLY A 93 -13.55 -2.80 -22.37
N LYS A 94 -13.43 -2.44 -23.66
CA LYS A 94 -13.86 -3.31 -24.78
C LYS A 94 -12.78 -4.28 -25.25
N ASN A 95 -11.57 -4.18 -24.74
CA ASN A 95 -10.43 -5.00 -25.17
C ASN A 95 -10.18 -6.15 -24.19
N THR A 96 -9.83 -7.31 -24.72
CA THR A 96 -9.41 -8.48 -23.93
C THR A 96 -7.97 -8.84 -24.28
N ARG A 97 -7.16 -9.15 -23.27
CA ARG A 97 -5.78 -9.62 -23.41
C ARG A 97 -5.65 -11.01 -22.81
N LEU A 98 -5.15 -11.95 -23.58
CA LEU A 98 -4.88 -13.31 -23.10
C LEU A 98 -3.47 -13.39 -22.52
N THR A 99 -3.35 -14.06 -21.38
CA THR A 99 -2.07 -14.27 -20.69
C THR A 99 -2.03 -15.63 -19.99
N ARG A 100 -0.83 -16.15 -19.79
CA ARG A 100 -0.63 -17.41 -19.04
C ARG A 100 -0.70 -17.21 -17.53
N TYR A 101 -0.12 -16.12 -17.06
CA TYR A 101 -0.05 -15.76 -15.64
C TYR A 101 -0.55 -14.35 -15.41
N VAL A 102 -1.24 -14.15 -14.32
CA VAL A 102 -1.59 -12.82 -13.82
C VAL A 102 -0.86 -12.59 -12.52
N LEU A 103 -0.25 -11.43 -12.36
CA LEU A 103 0.36 -10.98 -11.12
C LEU A 103 -0.33 -9.70 -10.65
N LEU A 104 -1.07 -9.81 -9.55
CA LEU A 104 -1.77 -8.69 -8.92
C LEU A 104 -0.79 -7.91 -8.04
N ALA A 105 -0.63 -6.63 -8.33
CA ALA A 105 0.14 -5.66 -7.54
C ALA A 105 -0.72 -4.41 -7.28
N THR A 106 -2.01 -4.66 -7.01
CA THR A 106 -3.07 -3.64 -6.93
C THR A 106 -3.02 -2.80 -5.65
N GLY A 107 -2.34 -3.29 -4.62
CA GLY A 107 -2.10 -2.57 -3.36
C GLY A 107 -3.36 -2.39 -2.50
N ILE A 108 -3.33 -1.31 -1.71
CA ILE A 108 -4.41 -0.90 -0.80
C ILE A 108 -4.87 0.52 -1.11
N GLN A 109 -5.99 0.90 -0.49
CA GLN A 109 -6.47 2.28 -0.37
C GLN A 109 -6.52 2.67 1.10
N ASP A 110 -5.75 3.70 1.51
CA ASP A 110 -5.83 4.26 2.85
C ASP A 110 -7.16 4.97 3.07
N HIS A 111 -7.70 4.87 4.29
CA HIS A 111 -8.84 5.66 4.73
C HIS A 111 -8.32 6.99 5.27
N LEU A 112 -8.71 8.08 4.62
CA LEU A 112 -8.34 9.43 5.02
C LEU A 112 -9.45 10.06 5.87
N PRO A 113 -9.12 10.91 6.85
CA PRO A 113 -10.13 11.69 7.56
C PRO A 113 -10.82 12.65 6.58
N LEU A 114 -12.13 12.83 6.72
CA LEU A 114 -12.92 13.73 5.87
C LEU A 114 -12.72 15.20 6.32
N LEU A 115 -11.51 15.71 6.09
CA LEU A 115 -11.11 17.09 6.42
C LEU A 115 -10.80 17.87 5.15
N PRO A 116 -11.19 19.16 5.06
CA PRO A 116 -10.74 20.02 3.98
C PRO A 116 -9.20 20.10 3.93
N GLY A 117 -8.61 19.99 2.73
CA GLY A 117 -7.16 20.09 2.55
C GLY A 117 -6.36 18.85 2.93
N VAL A 118 -7.00 17.69 3.19
CA VAL A 118 -6.33 16.45 3.61
C VAL A 118 -5.28 15.98 2.61
N GLU A 119 -5.55 16.06 1.32
CA GLU A 119 -4.61 15.62 0.27
C GLU A 119 -3.35 16.50 0.25
N ASP A 120 -3.52 17.81 0.34
CA ASP A 120 -2.39 18.74 0.44
C ASP A 120 -1.58 18.49 1.72
N ALA A 121 -2.23 18.24 2.84
CA ALA A 121 -1.56 17.91 4.10
C ALA A 121 -0.71 16.64 4.00
N VAL A 122 -1.17 15.62 3.27
CA VAL A 122 -0.36 14.41 3.00
C VAL A 122 0.87 14.77 2.18
N LEU A 123 0.69 15.51 1.08
CA LEU A 123 1.81 15.89 0.19
C LEU A 123 2.83 16.81 0.89
N ARG A 124 2.40 17.57 1.87
CA ARG A 124 3.29 18.40 2.72
C ARG A 124 3.92 17.62 3.89
N GLY A 125 3.53 16.38 4.11
CA GLY A 125 4.01 15.54 5.22
C GLY A 125 3.48 15.96 6.60
N LEU A 126 2.43 16.75 6.65
CA LEU A 126 1.72 17.10 7.88
C LEU A 126 0.81 15.95 8.32
N LEU A 127 -0.02 15.43 7.41
CA LEU A 127 -0.75 14.18 7.60
C LEU A 127 0.09 13.02 7.08
N ARG A 128 0.28 12.02 7.91
CA ARG A 128 1.05 10.82 7.61
C ARG A 128 0.19 9.56 7.73
N LEU A 129 0.52 8.55 6.94
CA LEU A 129 -0.28 7.34 6.80
C LEU A 129 0.45 6.07 7.28
N CYS A 130 1.71 6.20 7.69
CA CYS A 130 2.56 5.05 7.96
C CYS A 130 3.63 5.37 9.02
N PRO A 131 3.37 5.10 10.30
CA PRO A 131 4.36 5.32 11.36
C PRO A 131 5.70 4.62 11.12
N ILE A 132 5.69 3.39 10.57
CA ILE A 132 6.91 2.64 10.24
C ILE A 132 7.76 3.36 9.17
N CYS A 133 7.11 4.15 8.31
CA CYS A 133 7.79 4.82 7.20
C CYS A 133 8.52 6.08 7.62
N ASP A 134 7.97 6.85 8.57
CA ASP A 134 8.37 8.23 8.80
C ASP A 134 8.19 8.74 10.25
N ALA A 135 8.00 7.84 11.23
CA ALA A 135 7.93 8.26 12.63
C ALA A 135 9.26 8.82 13.15
N TYR A 136 10.39 8.39 12.57
CA TYR A 136 11.70 8.95 12.92
C TYR A 136 11.76 10.47 12.67
N GLU A 137 11.14 10.95 11.59
CA GLU A 137 11.07 12.37 11.23
C GLU A 137 10.07 13.16 12.10
N ALA A 138 9.31 12.46 12.95
CA ALA A 138 8.43 13.06 13.96
C ALA A 138 9.04 13.08 15.36
N THR A 139 10.33 12.75 15.51
CA THR A 139 11.02 12.77 16.80
C THR A 139 10.86 14.13 17.49
N ASP A 140 10.50 14.10 18.77
CA ASP A 140 10.28 15.25 19.65
C ASP A 140 9.18 16.24 19.23
N LYS A 141 8.36 15.91 18.22
CA LYS A 141 7.23 16.73 17.77
C LYS A 141 5.98 16.49 18.64
N ARG A 142 5.05 17.46 18.62
CA ARG A 142 3.70 17.29 19.13
C ARG A 142 2.90 16.46 18.11
N ILE A 143 2.58 15.23 18.46
CA ILE A 143 1.98 14.26 17.55
C ILE A 143 0.52 14.04 17.91
N ALA A 144 -0.38 14.17 16.93
CA ALA A 144 -1.75 13.67 17.03
C ALA A 144 -1.88 12.36 16.23
N VAL A 145 -2.53 11.35 16.82
CA VAL A 145 -2.98 10.16 16.08
C VAL A 145 -4.49 10.24 15.99
N ILE A 146 -5.02 10.35 14.77
CA ILE A 146 -6.47 10.38 14.51
C ILE A 146 -6.91 8.93 14.25
N GLY A 147 -7.75 8.38 15.10
CA GLY A 147 -8.18 7.00 14.95
C GLY A 147 -9.27 6.61 15.92
N ASP A 148 -9.70 5.37 15.82
CA ASP A 148 -10.61 4.75 16.77
C ASP A 148 -10.14 3.35 17.17
N GLY A 149 -10.82 2.76 18.17
CA GLY A 149 -10.58 1.40 18.63
C GLY A 149 -9.13 1.08 18.91
N MET A 150 -8.83 -0.21 18.84
CA MET A 150 -7.50 -0.76 19.13
C MET A 150 -6.42 -0.34 18.12
N GLN A 151 -6.80 0.01 16.90
CA GLN A 151 -5.83 0.44 15.89
C GLN A 151 -5.23 1.79 16.26
N GLY A 152 -6.07 2.78 16.59
CA GLY A 152 -5.62 4.09 17.05
C GLY A 152 -4.73 4.00 18.29
N GLU A 153 -5.12 3.14 19.26
CA GLU A 153 -4.33 2.90 20.47
C GLU A 153 -2.92 2.36 20.15
N ARG A 154 -2.83 1.33 19.29
CA ARG A 154 -1.54 0.71 18.90
C ARG A 154 -0.64 1.69 18.16
N GLU A 155 -1.18 2.48 17.26
CA GLU A 155 -0.39 3.47 16.52
C GLU A 155 0.08 4.61 17.44
N ALA A 156 -0.76 5.09 18.34
CA ALA A 156 -0.36 6.08 19.33
C ALA A 156 0.74 5.55 20.27
N GLN A 157 0.65 4.29 20.71
CA GLN A 157 1.70 3.64 21.49
C GLN A 157 3.02 3.52 20.71
N PHE A 158 2.95 3.18 19.43
CA PHE A 158 4.13 3.13 18.57
C PHE A 158 4.83 4.50 18.50
N MET A 159 4.05 5.58 18.37
CA MET A 159 4.58 6.95 18.32
C MET A 159 5.29 7.40 19.59
N ARG A 160 4.99 6.78 20.76
CA ARG A 160 5.69 7.05 22.03
C ARG A 160 7.19 6.72 22.00
N THR A 161 7.63 5.87 21.07
CA THR A 161 9.05 5.62 20.84
C THR A 161 9.79 6.86 20.36
N TYR A 162 9.10 7.79 19.70
CA TYR A 162 9.70 8.94 19.02
C TYR A 162 9.40 10.27 19.71
N SER A 163 8.29 10.37 20.44
CA SER A 163 7.93 11.61 21.10
C SER A 163 7.29 11.38 22.49
N SER A 164 7.60 12.28 23.41
CA SER A 164 6.91 12.36 24.70
C SER A 164 5.57 13.11 24.60
N SER A 165 5.28 13.79 23.50
CA SER A 165 4.07 14.57 23.28
C SER A 165 3.18 13.89 22.22
N VAL A 166 2.42 12.88 22.65
CA VAL A 166 1.50 12.13 21.80
C VAL A 166 0.09 12.21 22.35
N ALA A 167 -0.87 12.55 21.49
CA ALA A 167 -2.30 12.49 21.78
C ALA A 167 -3.01 11.54 20.82
N LEU A 168 -3.92 10.72 21.33
CA LEU A 168 -4.89 9.97 20.55
C LEU A 168 -6.17 10.80 20.44
N LEU A 169 -6.48 11.27 19.25
CA LEU A 169 -7.74 11.92 18.88
C LEU A 169 -8.73 10.82 18.49
N HIS A 170 -9.53 10.39 19.46
CA HIS A 170 -10.46 9.29 19.29
C HIS A 170 -11.76 9.78 18.65
N LEU A 171 -12.07 9.24 17.47
CA LEU A 171 -13.26 9.60 16.67
C LEU A 171 -14.44 8.64 16.88
N GLY A 172 -14.21 7.48 17.48
CA GLY A 172 -15.21 6.43 17.63
C GLY A 172 -16.27 6.76 18.69
N THR A 173 -17.46 6.23 18.46
CA THR A 173 -18.59 6.32 19.40
C THR A 173 -18.65 5.11 20.34
N GLU A 174 -17.79 4.11 20.15
CA GLU A 174 -17.74 2.91 20.97
C GLU A 174 -17.27 3.23 22.39
N HIS A 175 -18.12 2.90 23.34
CA HIS A 175 -17.80 3.08 24.76
C HIS A 175 -16.94 1.91 25.26
N ASP A 176 -15.66 2.18 25.46
CA ASP A 176 -14.72 1.26 26.10
C ASP A 176 -14.21 1.88 27.40
N PRO A 177 -14.73 1.48 28.56
CA PRO A 177 -14.37 2.07 29.85
C PRO A 177 -12.89 1.95 30.20
N GLY A 178 -12.19 0.94 29.68
CA GLY A 178 -10.77 0.70 29.93
C GLY A 178 -9.82 1.43 28.99
N ARG A 179 -10.32 2.04 27.92
CA ARG A 179 -9.47 2.73 26.91
C ARG A 179 -8.62 3.81 27.52
N ARG A 180 -9.22 4.69 28.32
CA ARG A 180 -8.52 5.80 28.97
C ARG A 180 -7.34 5.31 29.80
N ASP A 181 -7.57 4.34 30.66
CA ASP A 181 -6.53 3.79 31.56
C ASP A 181 -5.39 3.15 30.73
N ARG A 182 -5.72 2.40 29.67
CA ARG A 182 -4.71 1.79 28.79
C ARG A 182 -3.87 2.85 28.05
N VAL A 183 -4.49 3.88 27.52
CA VAL A 183 -3.83 4.92 26.74
C VAL A 183 -2.95 5.79 27.64
N GLU A 184 -3.50 6.26 28.77
CA GLU A 184 -2.81 7.12 29.74
C GLU A 184 -1.67 6.40 30.46
N ALA A 185 -1.78 5.07 30.71
CA ALA A 185 -0.70 4.25 31.25
C ALA A 185 0.57 4.26 30.37
N HIS A 186 0.42 4.54 29.09
CA HIS A 186 1.55 4.71 28.14
C HIS A 186 2.00 6.18 28.00
N GLY A 187 1.49 7.09 28.81
CA GLY A 187 1.79 8.52 28.74
C GLY A 187 1.22 9.20 27.49
N ILE A 188 0.12 8.69 26.96
CA ILE A 188 -0.59 9.24 25.79
C ILE A 188 -1.82 10.00 26.31
N GLU A 189 -2.05 11.20 25.81
CA GLU A 189 -3.27 11.95 26.11
C GLU A 189 -4.43 11.42 25.27
N LEU A 190 -5.53 10.98 25.89
CA LEU A 190 -6.75 10.59 25.17
C LEU A 190 -7.69 11.79 25.06
N ILE A 191 -8.00 12.20 23.84
CA ILE A 191 -8.95 13.28 23.55
C ILE A 191 -10.08 12.70 22.70
N GLU A 192 -11.27 12.63 23.28
CA GLU A 192 -12.48 12.26 22.53
C GLU A 192 -12.96 13.49 21.76
N THR A 193 -13.12 13.36 20.45
CA THR A 193 -13.44 14.47 19.55
C THR A 193 -14.16 13.99 18.31
N ASP A 194 -14.58 14.91 17.47
CA ASP A 194 -15.08 14.66 16.14
C ASP A 194 -14.29 15.45 15.07
N LEU A 195 -14.46 15.10 13.82
CA LEU A 195 -13.75 15.77 12.72
C LEU A 195 -14.10 17.24 12.58
N GLY A 196 -15.29 17.66 13.02
CA GLY A 196 -15.72 19.07 12.96
C GLY A 196 -14.91 19.99 13.88
N CYS A 197 -14.24 19.41 14.89
CA CYS A 197 -13.35 20.14 15.79
C CYS A 197 -11.91 20.28 15.27
N LEU A 198 -11.58 19.67 14.12
CA LEU A 198 -10.24 19.64 13.57
C LEU A 198 -10.12 20.58 12.36
N SER A 199 -9.01 21.31 12.27
CA SER A 199 -8.63 22.08 11.08
C SER A 199 -7.16 21.86 10.73
N ILE A 200 -6.87 21.76 9.42
CA ILE A 200 -5.52 21.67 8.89
C ILE A 200 -5.01 23.09 8.67
N GLU A 201 -3.92 23.43 9.36
CA GLU A 201 -3.29 24.75 9.28
C GLU A 201 -2.01 24.69 8.42
N ALA A 202 -1.37 25.86 8.25
CA ALA A 202 -0.12 25.95 7.50
C ALA A 202 0.99 25.08 8.08
N GLU A 203 1.09 25.00 9.40
CA GLU A 203 2.20 24.35 10.13
C GLU A 203 1.77 23.12 10.97
N GLY A 204 0.57 22.59 10.74
CA GLY A 204 0.13 21.41 11.49
C GLY A 204 -1.39 21.22 11.53
N LEU A 205 -1.85 20.60 12.62
CA LEU A 205 -3.26 20.37 12.92
C LEU A 205 -3.67 21.21 14.13
N ARG A 206 -4.82 21.86 14.05
CA ARG A 206 -5.46 22.52 15.19
C ARG A 206 -6.71 21.75 15.61
N LEU A 207 -6.85 21.56 16.91
CA LEU A 207 -8.02 20.99 17.55
C LEU A 207 -8.69 22.07 18.43
N CYS A 208 -9.96 22.34 18.17
CA CYS A 208 -10.80 23.21 19.00
C CYS A 208 -11.51 22.37 20.06
N LEU A 209 -11.13 22.52 21.33
CA LEU A 209 -11.75 21.79 22.47
C LEU A 209 -12.98 22.52 23.00
N ALA A 210 -12.96 23.87 22.96
CA ALA A 210 -14.05 24.77 23.37
C ALA A 210 -13.72 26.19 22.85
N PRO A 211 -14.66 27.14 22.84
CA PRO A 211 -14.37 28.51 22.49
C PRO A 211 -13.19 29.09 23.30
N GLY A 212 -12.11 29.48 22.59
CA GLY A 212 -10.88 30.00 23.20
C GLY A 212 -9.96 28.94 23.81
N ARG A 213 -10.22 27.65 23.62
CA ARG A 213 -9.36 26.57 24.08
C ARG A 213 -8.96 25.65 22.92
N GLU A 214 -7.77 25.86 22.42
CA GLU A 214 -7.24 25.16 21.26
C GLU A 214 -5.98 24.36 21.61
N ARG A 215 -5.71 23.32 20.84
CA ARG A 215 -4.48 22.52 20.85
C ARG A 215 -3.90 22.47 19.45
N GLU A 216 -2.60 22.55 19.36
CA GLU A 216 -1.87 22.46 18.10
C GLU A 216 -0.94 21.27 18.13
N PHE A 217 -0.83 20.60 16.97
CA PHE A 217 0.06 19.48 16.72
C PHE A 217 0.90 19.77 15.48
N ASP A 218 2.18 19.41 15.53
CA ASP A 218 3.14 19.65 14.43
C ASP A 218 2.97 18.65 13.30
N VAL A 219 2.51 17.44 13.63
CA VAL A 219 2.27 16.35 12.69
C VAL A 219 1.13 15.47 13.20
N PHE A 220 0.37 14.89 12.27
CA PHE A 220 -0.69 13.98 12.64
C PHE A 220 -0.70 12.73 11.77
N TYR A 221 -1.09 11.60 12.36
CA TYR A 221 -1.20 10.30 11.73
C TYR A 221 -2.64 9.88 11.61
N ALA A 222 -3.05 9.36 10.45
CA ALA A 222 -4.38 8.79 10.26
C ALA A 222 -4.32 7.27 10.50
N ALA A 223 -4.77 6.85 11.68
CA ALA A 223 -4.93 5.46 12.09
C ALA A 223 -6.36 4.95 11.78
N LEU A 224 -6.85 5.19 10.58
CA LEU A 224 -8.22 4.89 10.14
C LEU A 224 -8.33 3.60 9.34
N GLY A 225 -7.20 2.88 9.17
CA GLY A 225 -7.15 1.65 8.39
C GLY A 225 -7.05 1.86 6.89
N CYS A 226 -7.18 0.76 6.17
CA CYS A 226 -7.10 0.71 4.71
C CYS A 226 -7.93 -0.43 4.15
N SER A 227 -8.27 -0.36 2.87
CA SER A 227 -8.98 -1.41 2.14
C SER A 227 -8.06 -2.05 1.08
N PRO A 228 -7.81 -3.37 1.12
CA PRO A 228 -7.07 -4.06 0.07
C PRO A 228 -7.83 -4.04 -1.27
N LYS A 229 -7.12 -3.76 -2.36
CA LYS A 229 -7.68 -3.80 -3.72
C LYS A 229 -7.66 -5.25 -4.27
N SER A 230 -8.26 -6.18 -3.53
CA SER A 230 -8.28 -7.63 -3.81
C SER A 230 -9.45 -8.07 -4.70
N GLY A 231 -10.36 -7.17 -5.09
CA GLY A 231 -11.62 -7.48 -5.78
C GLY A 231 -11.47 -8.34 -7.04
N LEU A 232 -10.43 -8.12 -7.85
CA LEU A 232 -10.18 -8.93 -9.06
C LEU A 232 -9.87 -10.40 -8.72
N ALA A 233 -9.16 -10.66 -7.62
CA ALA A 233 -8.84 -12.03 -7.20
C ALA A 233 -10.01 -12.70 -6.49
N THR A 234 -10.72 -11.97 -5.64
CA THR A 234 -11.89 -12.51 -4.92
C THR A 234 -13.04 -12.86 -5.85
N ALA A 235 -13.20 -12.12 -6.95
CA ALA A 235 -14.15 -12.46 -8.00
C ALA A 235 -13.83 -13.82 -8.67
N LEU A 236 -12.57 -14.27 -8.65
CA LEU A 236 -12.14 -15.59 -9.10
C LEU A 236 -12.21 -16.66 -7.99
N GLY A 237 -12.60 -16.29 -6.77
CA GLY A 237 -12.62 -17.17 -5.61
C GLY A 237 -11.28 -17.35 -4.90
N ALA A 238 -10.33 -16.41 -5.06
CA ALA A 238 -9.08 -16.44 -4.33
C ALA A 238 -9.31 -16.22 -2.82
N ALA A 239 -8.56 -16.96 -1.99
CA ALA A 239 -8.67 -16.89 -0.54
C ALA A 239 -8.12 -15.56 0.00
N CYS A 240 -8.86 -14.99 0.97
CA CYS A 240 -8.50 -13.80 1.71
C CYS A 240 -8.55 -14.07 3.22
N ASP A 241 -7.88 -13.21 3.98
CA ASP A 241 -8.07 -13.14 5.42
C ASP A 241 -9.30 -12.30 5.80
N GLU A 242 -9.52 -12.12 7.10
CA GLU A 242 -10.63 -11.34 7.66
C GLU A 242 -10.63 -9.86 7.27
N ASN A 243 -9.46 -9.31 6.92
CA ASN A 243 -9.27 -7.93 6.47
C ASN A 243 -9.37 -7.77 4.94
N GLY A 244 -9.63 -8.85 4.21
CA GLY A 244 -9.71 -8.85 2.75
C GLY A 244 -8.35 -8.89 2.04
N GLN A 245 -7.24 -9.09 2.76
CA GLN A 245 -5.90 -9.25 2.19
C GLN A 245 -5.76 -10.67 1.60
N LEU A 246 -5.14 -10.76 0.42
CA LEU A 246 -4.96 -12.04 -0.26
C LEU A 246 -4.00 -12.95 0.50
N ILE A 247 -4.38 -14.22 0.62
CA ILE A 247 -3.53 -15.28 1.19
C ILE A 247 -2.76 -15.91 0.04
N VAL A 248 -1.43 -15.93 0.15
CA VAL A 248 -0.54 -16.46 -0.88
C VAL A 248 0.44 -17.50 -0.30
N SER A 249 0.96 -18.34 -1.18
CA SER A 249 2.03 -19.29 -0.85
C SER A 249 3.37 -18.57 -0.62
N SER A 250 4.41 -19.33 -0.19
CA SER A 250 5.79 -18.81 -0.10
C SER A 250 6.37 -18.32 -1.43
N HIS A 251 5.71 -18.60 -2.55
CA HIS A 251 6.06 -18.13 -3.89
C HIS A 251 5.11 -17.05 -4.41
N CYS A 252 4.30 -16.46 -3.54
CA CYS A 252 3.30 -15.44 -3.86
C CYS A 252 2.19 -15.90 -4.82
N GLU A 253 1.97 -17.21 -5.00
CA GLU A 253 0.83 -17.75 -5.75
C GLU A 253 -0.40 -17.81 -4.84
N THR A 254 -1.55 -17.32 -5.32
CA THR A 254 -2.82 -17.36 -4.59
C THR A 254 -3.39 -18.80 -4.55
N SER A 255 -4.59 -18.98 -3.99
CA SER A 255 -5.31 -20.25 -4.07
C SER A 255 -5.75 -20.62 -5.51
N ILE A 256 -5.68 -19.68 -6.46
CA ILE A 256 -6.00 -19.88 -7.87
C ILE A 256 -4.71 -20.14 -8.65
N PRO A 257 -4.52 -21.33 -9.25
CA PRO A 257 -3.31 -21.68 -9.99
C PRO A 257 -3.02 -20.69 -11.13
N GLY A 258 -1.79 -20.13 -11.16
CA GLY A 258 -1.38 -19.16 -12.17
C GLY A 258 -1.73 -17.72 -11.86
N LEU A 259 -2.51 -17.46 -10.81
CA LEU A 259 -2.79 -16.13 -10.27
C LEU A 259 -1.86 -15.86 -9.08
N TYR A 260 -1.05 -14.83 -9.18
CA TYR A 260 -0.10 -14.38 -8.16
C TYR A 260 -0.55 -13.05 -7.57
N ALA A 261 -0.10 -12.75 -6.35
CA ALA A 261 -0.32 -11.45 -5.74
C ALA A 261 0.90 -11.04 -4.91
N ILE A 262 1.24 -9.74 -4.92
CA ILE A 262 2.40 -9.16 -4.23
C ILE A 262 2.10 -7.74 -3.74
N GLY A 263 2.90 -7.29 -2.78
CA GLY A 263 2.79 -5.96 -2.17
C GLY A 263 1.56 -5.84 -1.27
N ASP A 264 1.11 -4.62 -1.02
CA ASP A 264 0.16 -4.31 0.03
C ASP A 264 -1.21 -5.03 -0.09
N VAL A 265 -1.55 -5.60 -1.24
CA VAL A 265 -2.77 -6.40 -1.45
C VAL A 265 -2.72 -7.77 -0.76
N VAL A 266 -1.52 -8.25 -0.41
CA VAL A 266 -1.30 -9.50 0.31
C VAL A 266 -1.19 -9.27 1.81
N ARG A 267 -1.48 -10.32 2.58
CA ARG A 267 -1.26 -10.32 4.02
C ARG A 267 0.22 -10.19 4.34
N GLY A 268 0.60 -9.14 5.06
CA GLY A 268 2.00 -8.89 5.43
C GLY A 268 2.26 -7.47 5.91
N LEU A 269 3.51 -7.04 5.75
CA LEU A 269 3.95 -5.71 6.10
C LEU A 269 3.95 -4.79 4.86
N ASN A 270 3.16 -3.74 4.90
CA ASN A 270 3.00 -2.77 3.80
C ASN A 270 4.22 -1.85 3.70
N GLN A 271 5.30 -2.35 3.10
CA GLN A 271 6.56 -1.62 2.90
C GLN A 271 7.08 -1.81 1.47
N VAL A 272 7.67 -0.77 0.89
CA VAL A 272 8.26 -0.82 -0.46
C VAL A 272 9.31 -1.93 -0.59
N VAL A 273 10.15 -2.12 0.43
CA VAL A 273 11.20 -3.16 0.42
C VAL A 273 10.64 -4.58 0.51
N VAL A 274 9.53 -4.78 1.24
CA VAL A 274 8.80 -6.06 1.29
C VAL A 274 8.19 -6.36 -0.07
N ALA A 275 7.47 -5.40 -0.64
CA ALA A 275 6.87 -5.50 -1.95
C ALA A 275 7.90 -5.83 -3.06
N ALA A 276 9.11 -5.25 -2.97
CA ALA A 276 10.21 -5.55 -3.89
C ALA A 276 10.75 -6.98 -3.70
N GLY A 277 10.84 -7.46 -2.46
CA GLY A 277 11.23 -8.84 -2.15
C GLY A 277 10.24 -9.87 -2.68
N GLU A 278 8.94 -9.64 -2.44
CA GLU A 278 7.86 -10.48 -2.97
C GLU A 278 7.83 -10.49 -4.50
N ALA A 279 8.06 -9.34 -5.13
CA ALA A 279 8.16 -9.21 -6.57
C ALA A 279 9.27 -10.10 -7.16
N ALA A 280 10.45 -10.13 -6.52
CA ALA A 280 11.55 -10.99 -6.93
C ALA A 280 11.20 -12.47 -6.81
N ILE A 281 10.54 -12.88 -5.71
CA ILE A 281 10.10 -14.26 -5.46
C ILE A 281 9.07 -14.69 -6.51
N ALA A 282 7.99 -13.91 -6.69
CA ALA A 282 6.93 -14.22 -7.64
C ALA A 282 7.44 -14.29 -9.09
N ALA A 283 8.21 -13.29 -9.52
CA ALA A 283 8.77 -13.24 -10.86
C ALA A 283 9.69 -14.43 -11.16
N THR A 284 10.52 -14.83 -10.19
CA THR A 284 11.40 -16.00 -10.32
C THR A 284 10.59 -17.29 -10.42
N HIS A 285 9.55 -17.45 -9.61
CA HIS A 285 8.67 -18.63 -9.67
C HIS A 285 7.92 -18.72 -11.01
N ILE A 286 7.34 -17.63 -11.48
CA ILE A 286 6.68 -17.54 -12.81
C ILE A 286 7.67 -17.90 -13.93
N HIS A 287 8.88 -17.34 -13.90
CA HIS A 287 9.92 -17.66 -14.88
C HIS A 287 10.24 -19.15 -14.90
N ASN A 288 10.42 -19.79 -13.76
CA ASN A 288 10.71 -21.23 -13.66
C ASN A 288 9.55 -22.09 -14.19
N LYS A 289 8.30 -21.72 -13.90
CA LYS A 289 7.13 -22.41 -14.47
C LYS A 289 7.05 -22.28 -16.00
N LEU A 290 7.34 -21.09 -16.53
CA LEU A 290 7.39 -20.87 -17.98
C LEU A 290 8.50 -21.68 -18.67
N ARG A 291 9.68 -21.73 -18.06
CA ARG A 291 10.83 -22.51 -18.57
C ARG A 291 10.51 -24.00 -18.64
N ASN A 292 9.95 -24.57 -17.59
CA ASN A 292 9.65 -26.01 -17.52
C ASN A 292 8.59 -26.44 -18.57
N ARG A 293 7.60 -25.57 -18.85
CA ARG A 293 6.61 -25.83 -19.91
C ARG A 293 7.23 -25.78 -21.32
N GLY A 294 8.25 -24.93 -21.53
CA GLY A 294 9.00 -24.86 -22.78
C GLY A 294 9.75 -26.17 -23.09
N HIS A 295 10.38 -26.76 -22.09
CA HIS A 295 11.06 -28.04 -22.22
C HIS A 295 10.09 -29.20 -22.48
N ALA A 296 8.93 -29.24 -21.83
CA ALA A 296 7.93 -30.28 -22.07
C ALA A 296 7.36 -30.27 -23.50
N ARG A 297 7.28 -29.09 -24.16
CA ARG A 297 6.85 -28.98 -25.57
C ARG A 297 7.96 -29.33 -26.59
N ALA A 298 9.22 -29.16 -26.22
CA ALA A 298 10.34 -29.48 -27.08
C ALA A 298 10.67 -31.00 -27.08
N SER A 299 10.11 -31.76 -26.15
CA SER A 299 10.30 -33.19 -25.95
C SER A 299 9.14 -34.04 -26.55
N GLN A 300 8.14 -33.41 -27.12
CA GLN A 300 7.05 -34.03 -27.90
C GLN A 300 7.20 -33.74 -29.40
#